data_d8f947c3b9924ccbd1d0051a394816e2
#
_entry.id   d8f947c3b9924ccbd1d0051a394816e2
#
_cell.length_a   1.000
_cell.length_b   1.000
_cell.length_c   1.000
_cell.angle_alpha   90.00
_cell.angle_beta   90.00
_cell.angle_gamma   90.00
#
_symmetry.space_group_name_H-M   'P 1'
#
loop_
_entity.id
_entity.type
_entity.pdbx_description
1 polymer ?
#
loop_
_entity_poly.entity_id
_entity_poly.type
_entity_poly.pdbx_seq_one_letter_code
_entity_poly.pdbx_strand_id
1 'polypeptide(L)'
;MVLYINVLVTTIFDLWSEAYNIWFLAQSSDSTFRYILYYGYFLSRNLTPPLFQLYLCAVTDTWHVLKKRRWMQMLFAAPYTMVCLLLFSNLFYHNVFYFDQNLIYTRGPLFYGLHVCAFLYFVIGIAFLITYRKVLAVDKLLALICFYPWNVIAILVQAFIPEYLVEMFLNTISLFLISNIVQRPEELINPIIGIRSHVAYTSDMKKAFYLQKPVRVLVARIVNYQS
;
A
#
# COMPACT_ATOMS: atom_id res chain seq x y z
N MET A 1 -6.30 -6.95 -8.76
CA MET A 1 -5.36 -6.44 -9.79
C MET A 1 -5.33 -4.92 -9.86
N VAL A 2 -6.42 -4.20 -10.09
CA VAL A 2 -6.43 -2.72 -10.22
C VAL A 2 -5.79 -2.00 -9.04
N LEU A 3 -6.15 -2.34 -7.79
CA LEU A 3 -5.58 -1.70 -6.60
C LEU A 3 -4.06 -1.92 -6.46
N TYR A 4 -3.58 -3.11 -6.83
CA TYR A 4 -2.14 -3.40 -6.83
C TYR A 4 -1.41 -2.56 -7.89
N ILE A 5 -1.99 -2.43 -9.08
CA ILE A 5 -1.44 -1.56 -10.12
C ILE A 5 -1.38 -0.11 -9.64
N ASN A 6 -2.42 0.38 -8.94
CA ASN A 6 -2.39 1.73 -8.37
C ASN A 6 -1.27 1.91 -7.33
N VAL A 7 -1.02 0.91 -6.46
CA VAL A 7 0.12 0.95 -5.53
C VAL A 7 1.44 0.99 -6.28
N LEU A 8 1.61 0.17 -7.32
CA LEU A 8 2.82 0.19 -8.16
C LEU A 8 3.01 1.53 -8.86
N VAL A 9 1.96 2.08 -9.46
CA VAL A 9 2.02 3.37 -10.17
C VAL A 9 2.41 4.49 -9.21
N THR A 10 1.82 4.54 -8.01
CA THR A 10 2.21 5.55 -7.01
C THR A 10 3.66 5.38 -6.57
N THR A 11 4.13 4.15 -6.35
CA THR A 11 5.52 3.88 -5.97
C THR A 11 6.51 4.28 -7.08
N ILE A 12 6.19 4.01 -8.35
CA ILE A 12 7.00 4.43 -9.50
C ILE A 12 7.02 5.95 -9.61
N PHE A 13 5.87 6.60 -9.43
CA PHE A 13 5.76 8.05 -9.45
C PHE A 13 6.59 8.68 -8.33
N ASP A 14 6.56 8.13 -7.12
CA ASP A 14 7.35 8.60 -5.99
C ASP A 14 8.86 8.50 -6.28
N LEU A 15 9.28 7.34 -6.79
CA LEU A 15 10.69 7.10 -7.15
C LEU A 15 11.16 8.06 -8.25
N TRP A 16 10.32 8.29 -9.28
CA TRP A 16 10.62 9.23 -10.34
C TRP A 16 10.67 10.67 -9.83
N SER A 17 9.71 11.09 -9.01
CA SER A 17 9.66 12.44 -8.46
C SER A 17 10.83 12.71 -7.51
N GLU A 18 11.27 11.72 -6.73
CA GLU A 18 12.42 11.84 -5.86
C GLU A 18 13.73 11.94 -6.67
N ALA A 19 13.94 11.08 -7.67
CA ALA A 19 15.09 11.16 -8.57
C ALA A 19 15.12 12.48 -9.35
N TYR A 20 13.97 12.93 -9.84
CA TYR A 20 13.85 14.21 -10.54
C TYR A 20 14.12 15.40 -9.63
N ASN A 21 13.64 15.38 -8.39
CA ASN A 21 13.94 16.40 -7.39
C ASN A 21 15.44 16.53 -7.16
N ILE A 22 16.15 15.41 -6.98
CA ILE A 22 17.61 15.42 -6.77
C ILE A 22 18.32 16.02 -7.98
N TRP A 23 17.94 15.62 -9.21
CA TRP A 23 18.57 16.09 -10.43
C TRP A 23 18.23 17.55 -10.77
N PHE A 24 16.96 17.93 -10.65
CA PHE A 24 16.49 19.27 -11.03
C PHE A 24 16.86 20.34 -9.99
N LEU A 25 16.92 19.97 -8.71
CA LEU A 25 17.33 20.88 -7.63
C LEU A 25 18.75 21.43 -7.84
N ALA A 26 19.60 20.68 -8.55
CA ALA A 26 20.95 21.15 -8.90
C ALA A 26 20.94 22.25 -9.98
N GLN A 27 19.85 22.41 -10.76
CA GLN A 27 19.86 23.26 -11.97
C GLN A 27 18.87 24.44 -11.94
N SER A 28 17.79 24.42 -11.13
CA SER A 28 16.77 25.47 -11.19
C SER A 28 16.78 26.42 -9.99
N SER A 29 16.62 27.71 -10.26
CA SER A 29 16.49 28.78 -9.25
C SER A 29 15.03 29.13 -8.92
N ASP A 30 14.02 28.48 -9.55
CA ASP A 30 12.61 28.78 -9.31
C ASP A 30 12.09 28.10 -8.04
N SER A 31 11.84 28.90 -6.99
CA SER A 31 11.34 28.44 -5.71
C SER A 31 9.91 27.89 -5.78
N THR A 32 9.03 28.48 -6.59
CA THR A 32 7.61 28.08 -6.68
C THR A 32 7.47 26.67 -7.24
N PHE A 33 8.23 26.37 -8.29
CA PHE A 33 8.21 25.04 -8.90
C PHE A 33 8.73 23.96 -7.94
N ARG A 34 9.75 24.28 -7.14
CA ARG A 34 10.24 23.37 -6.08
C ARG A 34 9.15 23.04 -5.07
N TYR A 35 8.41 24.03 -4.59
CA TYR A 35 7.29 23.79 -3.67
C TYR A 35 6.24 22.86 -4.28
N ILE A 36 5.82 23.09 -5.53
CA ILE A 36 4.84 22.23 -6.21
C ILE A 36 5.32 20.77 -6.29
N LEU A 37 6.58 20.55 -6.67
CA LEU A 37 7.16 19.21 -6.75
C LEU A 37 7.18 18.51 -5.39
N TYR A 38 7.62 19.19 -4.33
CA TYR A 38 7.66 18.59 -2.98
C TYR A 38 6.26 18.31 -2.41
N TYR A 39 5.27 19.17 -2.68
CA TYR A 39 3.89 18.87 -2.32
C TYR A 39 3.37 17.63 -3.06
N GLY A 40 3.61 17.54 -4.36
CA GLY A 40 3.26 16.37 -5.16
C GLY A 40 3.93 15.10 -4.61
N TYR A 41 5.22 15.16 -4.34
CA TYR A 41 5.99 14.07 -3.74
C TYR A 41 5.40 13.62 -2.40
N PHE A 42 5.20 14.53 -1.43
CA PHE A 42 4.66 14.14 -0.13
C PHE A 42 3.24 13.61 -0.18
N LEU A 43 2.38 14.16 -1.04
CA LEU A 43 1.03 13.65 -1.24
C LEU A 43 1.05 12.23 -1.81
N SER A 44 1.83 11.99 -2.85
CA SER A 44 1.94 10.68 -3.51
C SER A 44 2.56 9.65 -2.57
N ARG A 45 3.69 9.94 -1.94
CA ARG A 45 4.37 9.06 -1.00
C ARG A 45 3.43 8.60 0.13
N ASN A 46 2.69 9.53 0.72
CA ASN A 46 1.76 9.20 1.80
C ASN A 46 0.45 8.58 1.31
N LEU A 47 0.18 8.53 0.00
CA LEU A 47 -0.97 7.84 -0.58
C LEU A 47 -0.74 6.31 -0.67
N THR A 48 0.50 5.85 -0.75
CA THR A 48 0.84 4.42 -0.85
C THR A 48 0.29 3.59 0.32
N PRO A 49 0.44 3.96 1.61
CA PRO A 49 -0.11 3.20 2.73
C PRO A 49 -1.64 3.03 2.68
N PRO A 50 -2.48 4.05 2.48
CA PRO A 50 -3.92 3.84 2.38
C PRO A 50 -4.33 2.97 1.17
N LEU A 51 -3.68 3.11 0.02
CA LEU A 51 -3.91 2.23 -1.13
C LEU A 51 -3.55 0.77 -0.79
N PHE A 52 -2.47 0.55 -0.05
CA PHE A 52 -2.11 -0.77 0.41
C PHE A 52 -3.14 -1.35 1.39
N GLN A 53 -3.74 -0.56 2.28
CA GLN A 53 -4.84 -1.00 3.14
C GLN A 53 -6.07 -1.43 2.33
N LEU A 54 -6.42 -0.68 1.28
CA LEU A 54 -7.49 -1.07 0.37
C LEU A 54 -7.14 -2.35 -0.41
N TYR A 55 -5.88 -2.54 -0.79
CA TYR A 55 -5.39 -3.77 -1.38
C TYR A 55 -5.55 -4.97 -0.43
N LEU A 56 -5.22 -4.82 0.87
CA LEU A 56 -5.45 -5.86 1.87
C LEU A 56 -6.93 -6.25 1.96
N CYS A 57 -7.86 -5.27 1.92
CA CYS A 57 -9.29 -5.55 1.88
C CYS A 57 -9.70 -6.35 0.64
N ALA A 58 -9.08 -6.09 -0.51
CA ALA A 58 -9.34 -6.83 -1.75
C ALA A 58 -8.81 -8.26 -1.68
N VAL A 59 -7.59 -8.46 -1.18
CA VAL A 59 -6.96 -9.80 -1.05
C VAL A 59 -7.71 -10.68 -0.05
N THR A 60 -8.17 -10.09 1.06
CA THR A 60 -8.95 -10.80 2.09
C THR A 60 -10.44 -10.91 1.75
N ASP A 61 -10.90 -10.31 0.64
CA ASP A 61 -12.31 -10.24 0.24
C ASP A 61 -13.24 -9.61 1.31
N THR A 62 -12.70 -8.70 2.13
CA THR A 62 -13.41 -8.01 3.21
C THR A 62 -14.04 -6.67 2.78
N TRP A 63 -14.09 -6.41 1.48
CA TRP A 63 -14.64 -5.16 0.94
C TRP A 63 -16.07 -4.85 1.40
N HIS A 64 -16.90 -5.90 1.55
CA HIS A 64 -18.26 -5.76 2.07
C HIS A 64 -18.30 -5.33 3.53
N VAL A 65 -17.31 -5.77 4.36
CA VAL A 65 -17.19 -5.36 5.76
C VAL A 65 -16.79 -3.90 5.84
N LEU A 66 -15.82 -3.47 5.02
CA LEU A 66 -15.39 -2.08 4.93
C LEU A 66 -16.58 -1.17 4.54
N LYS A 67 -17.38 -1.55 3.54
CA LYS A 67 -18.56 -0.78 3.12
C LYS A 67 -19.63 -0.68 4.22
N LYS A 68 -19.82 -1.74 5.01
CA LYS A 68 -20.84 -1.78 6.07
C LYS A 68 -20.45 -1.02 7.33
N ARG A 69 -19.15 -0.97 7.65
CA ARG A 69 -18.64 -0.40 8.91
C ARG A 69 -18.00 0.97 8.66
N ARG A 70 -18.77 2.04 8.89
CA ARG A 70 -18.29 3.43 8.72
C ARG A 70 -17.04 3.75 9.55
N TRP A 71 -16.94 3.22 10.77
CA TRP A 71 -15.77 3.43 11.62
C TRP A 71 -14.46 2.90 10.99
N MET A 72 -14.52 1.77 10.27
CA MET A 72 -13.36 1.25 9.53
C MET A 72 -12.96 2.15 8.36
N GLN A 73 -13.95 2.72 7.67
CA GLN A 73 -13.66 3.71 6.61
C GLN A 73 -12.97 4.94 7.19
N MET A 74 -13.46 5.45 8.33
CA MET A 74 -12.84 6.58 9.04
C MET A 74 -11.43 6.22 9.51
N LEU A 75 -11.23 5.03 10.09
CA LEU A 75 -9.92 4.57 10.54
C LEU A 75 -8.90 4.49 9.40
N PHE A 76 -9.33 4.05 8.21
CA PHE A 76 -8.44 3.97 7.04
C PHE A 76 -8.19 5.34 6.40
N ALA A 77 -9.14 6.24 6.46
CA ALA A 77 -9.01 7.57 5.88
C ALA A 77 -8.30 8.58 6.81
N ALA A 78 -8.47 8.46 8.13
CA ALA A 78 -8.03 9.45 9.10
C ALA A 78 -6.52 9.79 9.03
N PRO A 79 -5.58 8.83 8.94
CA PRO A 79 -4.17 9.20 8.91
C PRO A 79 -3.80 9.97 7.62
N TYR A 80 -4.42 9.62 6.47
CA TYR A 80 -4.17 10.34 5.22
C TYR A 80 -4.83 11.73 5.20
N THR A 81 -6.02 11.87 5.77
CA THR A 81 -6.62 13.20 5.93
C THR A 81 -5.78 14.09 6.84
N MET A 82 -5.15 13.51 7.88
CA MET A 82 -4.22 14.24 8.73
C MET A 82 -2.96 14.68 7.96
N VAL A 83 -2.41 13.83 7.09
CA VAL A 83 -1.32 14.21 6.18
C VAL A 83 -1.73 15.39 5.30
N CYS A 84 -2.91 15.32 4.68
CA CYS A 84 -3.41 16.43 3.85
C CYS A 84 -3.56 17.73 4.64
N LEU A 85 -4.05 17.66 5.89
CA LEU A 85 -4.17 18.83 6.76
C LEU A 85 -2.81 19.41 7.16
N LEU A 86 -1.82 18.54 7.47
CA LEU A 86 -0.44 18.95 7.75
C LEU A 86 0.18 19.67 6.55
N LEU A 87 0.04 19.09 5.36
CA LEU A 87 0.56 19.71 4.14
C LEU A 87 -0.20 21.00 3.79
N PHE A 88 -1.51 21.05 4.03
CA PHE A 88 -2.28 22.28 3.84
C PHE A 88 -1.82 23.38 4.82
N SER A 89 -1.59 23.04 6.09
CA SER A 89 -1.07 24.00 7.08
C SER A 89 0.32 24.53 6.71
N ASN A 90 1.11 23.72 6.02
CA ASN A 90 2.45 24.10 5.58
C ASN A 90 2.46 25.25 4.55
N LEU A 91 1.35 25.43 3.80
CA LEU A 91 1.20 26.56 2.88
C LEU A 91 1.26 27.92 3.59
N PHE A 92 0.82 27.98 4.85
CA PHE A 92 0.71 29.22 5.63
C PHE A 92 1.83 29.37 6.66
N TYR A 93 2.27 28.26 7.27
CA TYR A 93 3.14 28.29 8.46
C TYR A 93 4.52 27.67 8.22
N HIS A 94 4.78 27.05 7.06
CA HIS A 94 6.04 26.36 6.75
C HIS A 94 6.46 25.34 7.83
N ASN A 95 5.49 24.65 8.43
CA ASN A 95 5.67 23.78 9.60
C ASN A 95 6.21 22.40 9.25
N VAL A 96 5.99 21.91 8.01
CA VAL A 96 6.39 20.56 7.58
C VAL A 96 7.73 20.63 6.87
N PHE A 97 7.87 21.54 5.91
CA PHE A 97 9.13 21.79 5.21
C PHE A 97 9.15 23.23 4.66
N TYR A 98 10.34 23.75 4.45
CA TYR A 98 10.57 25.03 3.80
C TYR A 98 11.93 25.04 3.10
N PHE A 99 12.13 26.02 2.24
CA PHE A 99 13.41 26.28 1.60
C PHE A 99 14.03 27.54 2.23
N ASP A 100 15.28 27.41 2.63
CA ASP A 100 16.07 28.53 3.15
C ASP A 100 16.41 29.51 2.02
N GLN A 101 17.02 30.67 2.37
CA GLN A 101 17.43 31.72 1.40
C GLN A 101 18.35 31.18 0.30
N ASN A 102 19.09 30.11 0.58
CA ASN A 102 19.95 29.41 -0.38
C ASN A 102 19.23 28.32 -1.16
N LEU A 103 17.87 28.24 -1.09
CA LEU A 103 17.05 27.22 -1.69
C LEU A 103 17.37 25.79 -1.21
N ILE A 104 17.94 25.67 0.00
CA ILE A 104 18.23 24.38 0.64
C ILE A 104 16.96 23.91 1.35
N TYR A 105 16.60 22.64 1.10
CA TYR A 105 15.48 21.99 1.77
C TYR A 105 15.73 21.86 3.27
N THR A 106 14.79 22.32 4.07
CA THR A 106 14.86 22.24 5.53
C THR A 106 13.57 21.64 6.08
N ARG A 107 13.72 20.70 7.02
CA ARG A 107 12.58 20.03 7.68
C ARG A 107 11.99 20.94 8.75
N GLY A 108 10.68 21.13 8.72
CA GLY A 108 9.96 21.86 9.75
C GLY A 108 9.66 21.01 11.00
N PRO A 109 9.14 21.63 12.08
CA PRO A 109 8.87 20.94 13.35
C PRO A 109 7.80 19.85 13.24
N LEU A 110 6.83 20.01 12.34
CA LEU A 110 5.76 19.01 12.13
C LEU A 110 6.09 17.94 11.08
N PHE A 111 7.31 17.95 10.54
CA PHE A 111 7.75 16.93 9.57
C PHE A 111 7.57 15.50 10.08
N TYR A 112 7.90 15.27 11.35
CA TYR A 112 7.73 13.96 11.99
C TYR A 112 6.26 13.53 12.11
N GLY A 113 5.30 14.43 12.00
CA GLY A 113 3.87 14.10 11.93
C GLY A 113 3.53 13.20 10.73
N LEU A 114 4.22 13.34 9.61
CA LEU A 114 4.05 12.45 8.45
C LEU A 114 4.48 11.01 8.79
N HIS A 115 5.57 10.83 9.52
CA HIS A 115 6.05 9.52 9.96
C HIS A 115 5.10 8.88 10.98
N VAL A 116 4.50 9.68 11.87
CA VAL A 116 3.47 9.19 12.81
C VAL A 116 2.25 8.67 12.04
N CYS A 117 1.79 9.38 11.00
CA CYS A 117 0.70 8.92 10.15
C CYS A 117 1.04 7.61 9.42
N ALA A 118 2.26 7.47 8.91
CA ALA A 118 2.74 6.23 8.30
C ALA A 118 2.78 5.08 9.33
N PHE A 119 3.24 5.34 10.54
CA PHE A 119 3.25 4.35 11.63
C PHE A 119 1.84 3.93 12.05
N LEU A 120 0.86 4.83 12.05
CA LEU A 120 -0.54 4.47 12.29
C LEU A 120 -1.06 3.48 11.24
N TYR A 121 -0.73 3.67 9.96
CA TYR A 121 -1.06 2.69 8.92
C TYR A 121 -0.39 1.34 9.16
N PHE A 122 0.84 1.31 9.64
CA PHE A 122 1.50 0.08 10.02
C PHE A 122 0.71 -0.67 11.10
N VAL A 123 0.33 0.00 12.20
CA VAL A 123 -0.44 -0.61 13.28
C VAL A 123 -1.82 -1.08 12.80
N ILE A 124 -2.53 -0.26 12.04
CA ILE A 124 -3.85 -0.60 11.46
C ILE A 124 -3.73 -1.82 10.55
N GLY A 125 -2.72 -1.89 9.70
CA GLY A 125 -2.52 -2.98 8.75
C GLY A 125 -2.18 -4.30 9.43
N ILE A 126 -1.30 -4.30 10.41
CA ILE A 126 -0.98 -5.50 11.18
C ILE A 126 -2.21 -5.98 11.96
N ALA A 127 -2.91 -5.09 12.66
CA ALA A 127 -4.14 -5.44 13.38
C ALA A 127 -5.20 -6.04 12.44
N PHE A 128 -5.33 -5.49 11.24
CA PHE A 128 -6.21 -6.01 10.21
C PHE A 128 -5.80 -7.42 9.76
N LEU A 129 -4.52 -7.65 9.45
CA LEU A 129 -4.02 -8.96 9.03
C LEU A 129 -4.16 -10.02 10.13
N ILE A 130 -3.90 -9.68 11.39
CA ILE A 130 -4.10 -10.58 12.53
C ILE A 130 -5.58 -10.95 12.67
N THR A 131 -6.48 -9.96 12.51
CA THR A 131 -7.93 -10.18 12.61
C THR A 131 -8.43 -11.13 11.52
N TYR A 132 -7.96 -10.97 10.29
CA TYR A 132 -8.38 -11.77 9.14
C TYR A 132 -7.40 -12.88 8.74
N ARG A 133 -6.45 -13.27 9.64
CA ARG A 133 -5.43 -14.29 9.36
C ARG A 133 -5.96 -15.63 8.88
N LYS A 134 -7.16 -16.01 9.32
CA LYS A 134 -7.78 -17.29 8.95
C LYS A 134 -8.31 -17.33 7.51
N VAL A 135 -8.44 -16.18 6.87
CA VAL A 135 -8.94 -16.06 5.50
C VAL A 135 -7.83 -16.27 4.46
N LEU A 136 -6.58 -16.06 4.86
CA LEU A 136 -5.41 -16.15 4.00
C LEU A 136 -4.66 -17.47 4.19
N ALA A 137 -4.02 -17.97 3.14
CA ALA A 137 -3.01 -19.00 3.24
C ALA A 137 -1.78 -18.46 4.00
N VAL A 138 -1.04 -19.32 4.67
CA VAL A 138 0.06 -18.91 5.58
C VAL A 138 1.17 -18.16 4.81
N ASP A 139 1.51 -18.64 3.62
CA ASP A 139 2.49 -18.02 2.73
C ASP A 139 2.10 -16.60 2.34
N LYS A 140 0.84 -16.39 1.96
CA LYS A 140 0.29 -15.07 1.63
C LYS A 140 0.23 -14.15 2.85
N LEU A 141 -0.15 -14.68 3.99
CA LEU A 141 -0.18 -13.94 5.25
C LEU A 141 1.22 -13.47 5.65
N LEU A 142 2.21 -14.36 5.57
CA LEU A 142 3.60 -14.03 5.88
C LEU A 142 4.16 -12.97 4.94
N ALA A 143 3.93 -13.10 3.62
CA ALA A 143 4.38 -12.10 2.65
C ALA A 143 3.79 -10.71 2.95
N LEU A 144 2.50 -10.63 3.30
CA LEU A 144 1.84 -9.38 3.63
C LEU A 144 2.31 -8.80 4.97
N ILE A 145 2.55 -9.65 5.99
CA ILE A 145 3.08 -9.18 7.29
C ILE A 145 4.52 -8.69 7.14
N CYS A 146 5.36 -9.38 6.38
CA CYS A 146 6.76 -8.98 6.17
C CYS A 146 6.92 -7.64 5.45
N PHE A 147 5.91 -7.21 4.70
CA PHE A 147 5.91 -5.89 4.05
C PHE A 147 6.09 -4.75 5.07
N TYR A 148 5.45 -4.83 6.23
CA TYR A 148 5.47 -3.74 7.22
C TYR A 148 6.84 -3.57 7.91
N PRO A 149 7.48 -4.61 8.48
CA PRO A 149 8.82 -4.48 9.07
C PRO A 149 9.86 -3.96 8.08
N TRP A 150 9.82 -4.41 6.82
CA TRP A 150 10.72 -3.91 5.78
C TRP A 150 10.57 -2.41 5.57
N ASN A 151 9.34 -1.90 5.52
CA ASN A 151 9.10 -0.46 5.38
C ASN A 151 9.54 0.31 6.63
N VAL A 152 9.34 -0.22 7.83
CA VAL A 152 9.83 0.42 9.06
C VAL A 152 11.35 0.49 9.08
N ILE A 153 12.03 -0.60 8.73
CA ILE A 153 13.50 -0.62 8.62
C ILE A 153 13.96 0.41 7.59
N ALA A 154 13.29 0.48 6.44
CA ALA A 154 13.61 1.44 5.39
C ALA A 154 13.48 2.90 5.88
N ILE A 155 12.40 3.24 6.57
CA ILE A 155 12.18 4.58 7.15
C ILE A 155 13.25 4.90 8.18
N LEU A 156 13.60 3.94 9.05
CA LEU A 156 14.65 4.14 10.06
C LEU A 156 16.02 4.36 9.41
N VAL A 157 16.38 3.53 8.42
CA VAL A 157 17.66 3.71 7.70
C VAL A 157 17.71 5.06 7.02
N GLN A 158 16.65 5.47 6.33
CA GLN A 158 16.60 6.76 5.64
C GLN A 158 16.57 7.95 6.61
N ALA A 159 16.09 7.77 7.85
CA ALA A 159 16.15 8.81 8.87
C ALA A 159 17.58 9.09 9.31
N PHE A 160 18.45 8.05 9.37
CA PHE A 160 19.87 8.18 9.74
C PHE A 160 20.77 8.53 8.55
N ILE A 161 20.43 8.07 7.35
CA ILE A 161 21.22 8.25 6.13
C ILE A 161 20.31 8.79 5.02
N PRO A 162 19.97 10.09 5.06
CA PRO A 162 19.00 10.70 4.14
C PRO A 162 19.46 10.77 2.68
N GLU A 163 20.74 10.53 2.41
CA GLU A 163 21.33 10.58 1.07
C GLU A 163 20.94 9.37 0.20
N TYR A 164 20.49 8.27 0.82
CA TYR A 164 20.11 7.05 0.09
C TYR A 164 18.60 6.87 0.01
N LEU A 165 18.09 6.54 -1.18
CA LEU A 165 16.69 6.23 -1.49
C LEU A 165 16.28 4.81 -1.02
N VAL A 166 16.65 4.43 0.21
CA VAL A 166 16.48 3.07 0.72
C VAL A 166 15.00 2.70 0.86
N GLU A 167 14.16 3.65 1.27
CA GLU A 167 12.73 3.41 1.48
C GLU A 167 12.04 2.99 0.18
N MET A 168 12.26 3.72 -0.91
CA MET A 168 11.65 3.41 -2.20
C MET A 168 12.13 2.08 -2.77
N PHE A 169 13.42 1.79 -2.63
CA PHE A 169 14.00 0.52 -3.09
C PHE A 169 13.40 -0.67 -2.35
N LEU A 170 13.35 -0.63 -1.01
CA LEU A 170 12.78 -1.71 -0.21
C LEU A 170 11.27 -1.86 -0.40
N ASN A 171 10.54 -0.75 -0.59
CA ASN A 171 9.12 -0.78 -0.92
C ASN A 171 8.88 -1.47 -2.27
N THR A 172 9.67 -1.15 -3.30
CA THR A 172 9.59 -1.79 -4.62
C THR A 172 9.85 -3.29 -4.55
N ILE A 173 10.91 -3.72 -3.85
CA ILE A 173 11.20 -5.14 -3.64
C ILE A 173 10.05 -5.83 -2.90
N SER A 174 9.52 -5.22 -1.86
CA SER A 174 8.42 -5.78 -1.08
C SER A 174 7.16 -5.96 -1.93
N LEU A 175 6.82 -4.97 -2.77
CA LEU A 175 5.70 -5.08 -3.71
C LEU A 175 5.93 -6.16 -4.77
N PHE A 176 7.16 -6.31 -5.27
CA PHE A 176 7.51 -7.39 -6.20
C PHE A 176 7.33 -8.77 -5.56
N LEU A 177 7.77 -8.95 -4.31
CA LEU A 177 7.56 -10.20 -3.58
C LEU A 177 6.07 -10.48 -3.34
N ILE A 178 5.29 -9.47 -2.97
CA ILE A 178 3.84 -9.61 -2.83
C ILE A 178 3.19 -10.01 -4.15
N SER A 179 3.61 -9.44 -5.28
CA SER A 179 3.10 -9.82 -6.61
C SER A 179 3.34 -11.30 -6.88
N ASN A 180 4.54 -11.78 -6.60
CA ASN A 180 4.91 -13.18 -6.86
C ASN A 180 4.23 -14.18 -5.91
N ILE A 181 3.97 -13.81 -4.66
CA ILE A 181 3.43 -14.74 -3.67
C ILE A 181 1.90 -14.64 -3.60
N VAL A 182 1.36 -13.42 -3.56
CA VAL A 182 -0.08 -13.21 -3.31
C VAL A 182 -0.91 -13.32 -4.59
N GLN A 183 -0.37 -12.86 -5.72
CA GLN A 183 -1.09 -12.79 -7.00
C GLN A 183 -0.78 -13.94 -7.96
N ARG A 184 -0.49 -15.14 -7.45
CA ARG A 184 -0.27 -16.32 -8.31
C ARG A 184 -1.59 -16.75 -8.97
N PRO A 185 -1.91 -16.34 -10.21
CA PRO A 185 -3.11 -16.77 -10.91
C PRO A 185 -3.03 -18.24 -11.33
N GLU A 186 -1.82 -18.75 -11.56
CA GLU A 186 -1.55 -20.11 -12.05
C GLU A 186 -2.03 -21.19 -11.08
N GLU A 187 -1.97 -20.96 -9.77
CA GLU A 187 -2.50 -21.88 -8.77
C GLU A 187 -4.04 -21.92 -8.73
N LEU A 188 -4.69 -20.90 -9.26
CA LEU A 188 -6.15 -20.75 -9.22
C LEU A 188 -6.84 -21.30 -10.47
N ILE A 189 -6.12 -21.54 -11.53
CA ILE A 189 -6.64 -22.01 -12.82
C ILE A 189 -6.01 -23.37 -13.16
N ASN A 190 -6.83 -24.33 -13.51
CA ASN A 190 -6.33 -25.59 -14.05
C ASN A 190 -5.79 -25.34 -15.47
N PRO A 191 -4.48 -25.60 -15.74
CA PRO A 191 -3.86 -25.25 -17.00
C PRO A 191 -4.41 -26.06 -18.19
N ILE A 192 -5.01 -27.23 -17.93
CA ILE A 192 -5.51 -28.12 -18.99
C ILE A 192 -6.90 -27.67 -19.47
N ILE A 193 -7.78 -27.28 -18.54
CA ILE A 193 -9.18 -27.02 -18.86
C ILE A 193 -9.60 -25.56 -18.70
N GLY A 194 -8.66 -24.70 -18.28
CA GLY A 194 -8.92 -23.25 -18.13
C GLY A 194 -9.93 -22.84 -17.06
N ILE A 195 -10.47 -23.80 -16.28
CA ILE A 195 -11.41 -23.54 -15.19
C ILE A 195 -10.67 -23.44 -13.84
N ARG A 196 -11.37 -22.89 -12.84
CA ARG A 196 -10.82 -22.74 -11.50
C ARG A 196 -10.43 -24.09 -10.89
N SER A 197 -9.24 -24.15 -10.31
CA SER A 197 -8.70 -25.35 -9.70
C SER A 197 -9.42 -25.73 -8.40
N HIS A 198 -9.28 -26.97 -7.96
CA HIS A 198 -9.77 -27.42 -6.65
C HIS A 198 -9.19 -26.57 -5.50
N VAL A 199 -7.95 -26.12 -5.62
CA VAL A 199 -7.29 -25.23 -4.65
C VAL A 199 -8.03 -23.89 -4.56
N ALA A 200 -8.41 -23.32 -5.70
CA ALA A 200 -9.20 -22.10 -5.75
C ALA A 200 -10.57 -22.26 -5.08
N TYR A 201 -11.27 -23.37 -5.40
CA TYR A 201 -12.56 -23.69 -4.80
C TYR A 201 -12.46 -23.80 -3.27
N THR A 202 -11.51 -24.57 -2.77
CA THR A 202 -11.29 -24.75 -1.31
C THR A 202 -10.96 -23.42 -0.64
N SER A 203 -10.15 -22.59 -1.25
CA SER A 203 -9.82 -21.25 -0.74
C SER A 203 -11.05 -20.34 -0.67
N ASP A 204 -11.89 -20.32 -1.73
CA ASP A 204 -13.09 -19.50 -1.79
C ASP A 204 -14.15 -19.97 -0.76
N MET A 205 -14.34 -21.27 -0.61
CA MET A 205 -15.24 -21.85 0.41
C MET A 205 -14.78 -21.50 1.83
N LYS A 206 -13.47 -21.59 2.09
CA LYS A 206 -12.89 -21.21 3.38
C LYS A 206 -13.09 -19.71 3.67
N LYS A 207 -12.88 -18.86 2.69
CA LYS A 207 -13.14 -17.41 2.81
C LYS A 207 -14.62 -17.12 3.07
N ALA A 208 -15.52 -17.75 2.33
CA ALA A 208 -16.96 -17.58 2.49
C ALA A 208 -17.42 -17.99 3.90
N PHE A 209 -16.92 -19.12 4.41
CA PHE A 209 -17.23 -19.60 5.76
C PHE A 209 -16.78 -18.59 6.84
N TYR A 210 -15.53 -18.13 6.81
CA TYR A 210 -15.02 -17.17 7.80
C TYR A 210 -15.65 -15.80 7.71
N LEU A 211 -16.03 -15.37 6.51
CA LEU A 211 -16.67 -14.07 6.27
C LEU A 211 -18.19 -14.13 6.39
N GLN A 212 -18.78 -15.30 6.71
CA GLN A 212 -20.22 -15.55 6.80
C GLN A 212 -20.98 -15.08 5.56
N LYS A 213 -20.40 -15.31 4.38
CA LYS A 213 -21.05 -15.00 3.11
C LYS A 213 -22.01 -16.10 2.70
N PRO A 214 -23.21 -15.75 2.17
CA PRO A 214 -24.09 -16.76 1.59
C PRO A 214 -23.43 -17.38 0.36
N VAL A 215 -23.35 -18.69 0.31
CA VAL A 215 -22.78 -19.45 -0.81
C VAL A 215 -23.87 -20.33 -1.43
N ARG A 216 -23.97 -20.33 -2.76
CA ARG A 216 -24.74 -21.29 -3.52
C ARG A 216 -23.78 -22.18 -4.28
N VAL A 217 -23.87 -23.48 -4.06
CA VAL A 217 -23.06 -24.47 -4.77
C VAL A 217 -23.94 -25.21 -5.77
N LEU A 218 -23.55 -25.18 -7.04
CA LEU A 218 -24.16 -25.95 -8.09
C LEU A 218 -23.20 -27.10 -8.46
N VAL A 219 -23.66 -28.31 -8.33
CA VAL A 219 -22.88 -29.51 -8.70
C VAL A 219 -23.45 -30.07 -10.00
N ALA A 220 -22.63 -30.14 -11.04
CA ALA A 220 -22.99 -30.76 -12.31
C ALA A 220 -22.11 -31.98 -12.56
N ARG A 221 -22.70 -33.10 -12.91
CA ARG A 221 -22.01 -34.33 -13.31
C ARG A 221 -22.14 -34.49 -14.82
N ILE A 222 -21.01 -34.60 -15.51
CA ILE A 222 -21.01 -34.95 -16.93
C ILE A 222 -21.19 -36.46 -17.02
N VAL A 223 -22.32 -36.89 -17.60
CA VAL A 223 -22.61 -38.29 -17.91
C VAL A 223 -22.20 -38.53 -19.36
N ASN A 224 -21.51 -39.59 -19.68
CA ASN A 224 -20.98 -39.94 -21.00
C ASN A 224 -19.74 -39.15 -21.43
N TYR A 225 -18.84 -38.84 -20.50
CA TYR A 225 -17.49 -38.43 -20.86
C TYR A 225 -16.73 -39.64 -21.41
N GLN A 226 -16.62 -39.75 -22.75
CA GLN A 226 -15.71 -40.69 -23.39
C GLN A 226 -14.32 -40.02 -23.49
N SER A 227 -13.36 -40.64 -22.85
CA SER A 227 -11.93 -40.27 -22.91
C SER A 227 -11.33 -40.63 -24.25
#